data_79ae8a68706e681aa22f0e8c79517cd3
#
_entry.id   79ae8a68706e681aa22f0e8c79517cd3
#
_cell.length_a   1.000
_cell.length_b   1.000
_cell.length_c   1.000
_cell.angle_alpha   90.00
_cell.angle_beta   90.00
_cell.angle_gamma   90.00
#
_symmetry.space_group_name_H-M   'P 1'
#
loop_
_entity.id
_entity.type
_entity.pdbx_description
1 polymer ?
#
loop_
_entity_poly.entity_id
_entity_poly.type
_entity_poly.pdbx_seq_one_letter_code
_entity_poly.pdbx_strand_id
1 'polypeptide(L)'
;MKLRGAGLRIGVVTARFNAPICEKLLAGAKKALAEMGVDASDIAEVTVPGALEIPLALQAFASTEQFDALIALGCVVKGDTYHFEVVCNESAAGITRVGLDLDVAIGNGVLTTFTDEQAMSRAGQKGYEAAQAAVEMALLQEWTHSNFGE
;
A
#
# COMPACT_ATOMS: atom_id res chain seq x y z
N MET A 1 -17.62 11.41 -2.86
CA MET A 1 -17.01 11.99 -1.65
C MET A 1 -15.60 12.48 -1.96
N LYS A 2 -15.29 13.70 -1.52
CA LYS A 2 -13.94 14.23 -1.69
C LYS A 2 -13.06 13.70 -0.57
N LEU A 3 -11.94 13.03 -0.92
CA LEU A 3 -11.01 12.49 0.06
C LEU A 3 -10.06 13.58 0.55
N ARG A 4 -10.12 13.88 1.84
CA ARG A 4 -9.25 14.89 2.46
C ARG A 4 -8.23 14.20 3.35
N GLY A 5 -6.99 14.14 2.86
CA GLY A 5 -5.90 13.48 3.57
C GLY A 5 -5.10 14.39 4.49
N ALA A 6 -5.45 15.68 4.58
CA ALA A 6 -4.71 16.62 5.42
C ALA A 6 -4.69 16.16 6.88
N GLY A 7 -3.51 16.12 7.47
CA GLY A 7 -3.33 15.68 8.85
C GLY A 7 -3.13 14.18 9.03
N LEU A 8 -3.37 13.38 8.00
CA LEU A 8 -3.13 11.94 8.07
C LEU A 8 -1.64 11.63 7.95
N ARG A 9 -1.19 10.65 8.73
CA ARG A 9 0.19 10.14 8.66
C ARG A 9 0.17 8.81 7.93
N ILE A 10 1.00 8.71 6.89
CA ILE A 10 0.98 7.59 5.95
C ILE A 10 2.34 6.90 5.93
N GLY A 11 2.34 5.57 6.04
CA GLY A 11 3.53 4.75 5.83
C GLY A 11 3.47 4.08 4.47
N VAL A 12 4.55 4.13 3.70
CA VAL A 12 4.62 3.52 2.38
C VAL A 12 5.75 2.49 2.36
N VAL A 13 5.41 1.25 2.01
CA VAL A 13 6.36 0.15 1.88
C VAL A 13 6.44 -0.24 0.42
N THR A 14 7.62 -0.10 -0.19
CA THR A 14 7.84 -0.41 -1.60
C THR A 14 8.84 -1.53 -1.76
N ALA A 15 8.48 -2.58 -2.50
CA ALA A 15 9.41 -3.66 -2.83
C ALA A 15 10.44 -3.20 -3.87
N ARG A 16 11.68 -3.68 -3.75
CA ARG A 16 12.74 -3.33 -4.69
C ARG A 16 12.82 -4.25 -5.90
N PHE A 17 12.29 -5.47 -5.79
CA PHE A 17 12.27 -6.40 -6.90
C PHE A 17 11.34 -5.85 -7.98
N ASN A 18 11.77 -5.86 -9.25
CA ASN A 18 11.10 -5.19 -10.37
C ASN A 18 11.08 -3.66 -10.19
N ALA A 19 12.22 -3.09 -9.84
CA ALA A 19 12.36 -1.68 -9.47
C ALA A 19 11.72 -0.68 -10.44
N PRO A 20 11.88 -0.77 -11.78
CA PRO A 20 11.27 0.21 -12.68
C PRO A 20 9.74 0.26 -12.55
N ILE A 21 9.10 -0.87 -12.34
CA ILE A 21 7.65 -0.96 -12.16
C ILE A 21 7.27 -0.39 -10.79
N CYS A 22 8.01 -0.77 -9.75
CA CYS A 22 7.76 -0.30 -8.39
C CYS A 22 7.95 1.22 -8.25
N GLU A 23 8.88 1.80 -9.00
CA GLU A 23 9.08 3.25 -9.02
C GLU A 23 7.85 3.96 -9.60
N LYS A 24 7.22 3.38 -10.63
CA LYS A 24 5.98 3.93 -11.19
C LYS A 24 4.82 3.81 -10.22
N LEU A 25 4.74 2.69 -9.50
CA LEU A 25 3.75 2.50 -8.44
C LEU A 25 3.90 3.60 -7.38
N LEU A 26 5.11 3.81 -6.92
CA LEU A 26 5.40 4.83 -5.90
C LEU A 26 5.05 6.24 -6.39
N ALA A 27 5.43 6.56 -7.63
CA ALA A 27 5.10 7.87 -8.21
C ALA A 27 3.60 8.09 -8.26
N GLY A 28 2.83 7.07 -8.65
CA GLY A 28 1.37 7.15 -8.68
C GLY A 28 0.77 7.34 -7.30
N ALA A 29 1.27 6.61 -6.32
CA ALA A 29 0.81 6.73 -4.93
C ALA A 29 1.11 8.14 -4.38
N LYS A 30 2.31 8.64 -4.58
CA LYS A 30 2.70 9.97 -4.08
C LYS A 30 1.89 11.07 -4.76
N LYS A 31 1.59 10.92 -6.05
CA LYS A 31 0.73 11.87 -6.76
C LYS A 31 -0.66 11.93 -6.12
N ALA A 32 -1.26 10.77 -5.85
CA ALA A 32 -2.58 10.71 -5.22
C ALA A 32 -2.56 11.34 -3.83
N LEU A 33 -1.54 11.02 -3.03
CA LEU A 33 -1.43 11.57 -1.67
C LEU A 33 -1.33 13.09 -1.71
N ALA A 34 -0.54 13.64 -2.62
CA ALA A 34 -0.41 15.09 -2.78
C ALA A 34 -1.74 15.73 -3.18
N GLU A 35 -2.47 15.11 -4.12
CA GLU A 35 -3.78 15.62 -4.57
C GLU A 35 -4.82 15.58 -3.46
N MET A 36 -4.72 14.62 -2.54
CA MET A 36 -5.61 14.52 -1.41
C MET A 36 -5.20 15.41 -0.23
N GLY A 37 -4.09 16.13 -0.35
CA GLY A 37 -3.66 17.07 0.66
C GLY A 37 -2.78 16.51 1.77
N VAL A 38 -2.23 15.32 1.61
CA VAL A 38 -1.29 14.75 2.58
C VAL A 38 0.03 15.50 2.48
N ASP A 39 0.50 16.02 3.60
CA ASP A 39 1.78 16.75 3.63
C ASP A 39 2.94 15.76 3.48
N ALA A 40 3.94 16.13 2.68
CA ALA A 40 5.11 15.26 2.46
C ALA A 40 5.83 14.88 3.75
N SER A 41 5.82 15.77 4.74
CA SER A 41 6.44 15.50 6.05
C SER A 41 5.67 14.44 6.86
N ASP A 42 4.44 14.13 6.48
CA ASP A 42 3.62 13.11 7.13
C ASP A 42 3.71 11.75 6.43
N ILE A 43 4.58 11.61 5.43
CA ILE A 43 4.78 10.38 4.68
C ILE A 43 6.12 9.77 5.06
N ALA A 44 6.09 8.55 5.61
CA ALA A 44 7.31 7.77 5.88
C ALA A 44 7.43 6.68 4.82
N GLU A 45 8.58 6.60 4.16
CA GLU A 45 8.82 5.63 3.09
C GLU A 45 9.94 4.67 3.46
N VAL A 46 9.73 3.39 3.22
CA VAL A 46 10.78 2.38 3.34
C VAL A 46 10.73 1.46 2.13
N THR A 47 11.84 0.77 1.88
CA THR A 47 11.89 -0.27 0.85
C THR A 47 12.20 -1.61 1.48
N VAL A 48 11.72 -2.68 0.83
CA VAL A 48 11.97 -4.06 1.25
C VAL A 48 12.44 -4.87 0.03
N PRO A 49 13.07 -6.04 0.24
CA PRO A 49 13.59 -6.80 -0.91
C PRO A 49 12.53 -7.20 -1.93
N GLY A 50 11.41 -7.73 -1.49
CA GLY A 50 10.36 -8.20 -2.41
C GLY A 50 9.00 -8.21 -1.75
N ALA A 51 8.00 -8.71 -2.49
CA ALA A 51 6.60 -8.71 -2.02
C ALA A 51 6.38 -9.55 -0.76
N LEU A 52 7.16 -10.61 -0.56
CA LEU A 52 7.02 -11.46 0.64
C LEU A 52 7.44 -10.74 1.91
N GLU A 53 8.28 -9.72 1.82
CA GLU A 53 8.76 -8.96 2.98
C GLU A 53 7.87 -7.77 3.33
N ILE A 54 6.91 -7.45 2.47
CA ILE A 54 5.99 -6.33 2.69
C ILE A 54 5.16 -6.49 3.98
N PRO A 55 4.53 -7.65 4.25
CA PRO A 55 3.70 -7.76 5.45
C PRO A 55 4.44 -7.46 6.76
N LEU A 56 5.67 -7.92 6.90
CA LEU A 56 6.43 -7.66 8.13
C LEU A 56 6.73 -6.17 8.30
N ALA A 57 7.08 -5.50 7.21
CA ALA A 57 7.34 -4.05 7.26
C ALA A 57 6.06 -3.27 7.60
N LEU A 58 4.92 -3.68 7.03
CA LEU A 58 3.62 -3.06 7.37
C LEU A 58 3.30 -3.27 8.85
N GLN A 59 3.52 -4.48 9.36
CA GLN A 59 3.30 -4.77 10.78
C GLN A 59 4.18 -3.90 11.67
N ALA A 60 5.44 -3.69 11.28
CA ALA A 60 6.35 -2.85 12.03
C ALA A 60 5.84 -1.40 12.11
N PHE A 61 5.38 -0.85 10.98
CA PHE A 61 4.77 0.49 10.98
C PHE A 61 3.50 0.52 11.85
N ALA A 62 2.60 -0.44 11.63
CA ALA A 62 1.31 -0.47 12.31
C ALA A 62 1.46 -0.58 13.83
N SER A 63 2.46 -1.36 14.30
CA SER A 63 2.70 -1.60 15.71
C SER A 63 3.13 -0.33 16.46
N THR A 64 3.58 0.70 15.76
CA THR A 64 3.93 1.96 16.40
C THR A 64 2.72 2.79 16.78
N GLU A 65 1.56 2.49 16.19
CA GLU A 65 0.31 3.27 16.36
C GLU A 65 0.45 4.74 15.96
N GLN A 66 1.45 5.05 15.12
CA GLN A 66 1.72 6.41 14.67
C GLN A 66 1.17 6.72 13.27
N PHE A 67 0.59 5.73 12.59
CA PHE A 67 0.13 5.90 11.22
C PHE A 67 -1.38 5.69 11.11
N ASP A 68 -2.01 6.54 10.31
CA ASP A 68 -3.45 6.44 10.02
C ASP A 68 -3.73 5.46 8.90
N ALA A 69 -2.80 5.30 7.97
CA ALA A 69 -2.92 4.38 6.86
C ALA A 69 -1.55 3.96 6.36
N LEU A 70 -1.51 2.80 5.72
CA LEU A 70 -0.30 2.26 5.12
C LEU A 70 -0.58 1.93 3.66
N ILE A 71 0.46 1.96 2.84
CA ILE A 71 0.38 1.62 1.43
C ILE A 71 1.44 0.58 1.12
N ALA A 72 1.03 -0.52 0.50
CA ALA A 72 1.92 -1.60 0.07
C ALA A 72 2.09 -1.52 -1.44
N LEU A 73 3.33 -1.41 -1.91
CA LEU A 73 3.63 -1.31 -3.34
C LEU A 73 4.66 -2.37 -3.72
N GLY A 74 4.35 -3.15 -4.73
CA GLY A 74 5.22 -4.20 -5.21
C GLY A 74 4.73 -4.74 -6.54
N CYS A 75 5.54 -5.61 -7.13
CA CYS A 75 5.18 -6.23 -8.40
C CYS A 75 5.67 -7.67 -8.44
N VAL A 76 4.77 -8.59 -8.71
CA VAL A 76 5.06 -10.00 -8.91
C VAL A 76 4.66 -10.36 -10.33
N VAL A 77 5.63 -10.74 -11.16
CA VAL A 77 5.40 -11.15 -12.54
C VAL A 77 5.59 -12.65 -12.64
N LYS A 78 4.69 -13.31 -13.35
CA LYS A 78 4.72 -14.77 -13.48
C LYS A 78 6.03 -15.25 -14.09
N GLY A 79 6.67 -16.22 -13.40
CA GLY A 79 7.85 -16.94 -13.91
C GLY A 79 7.50 -18.36 -14.31
N ASP A 80 8.53 -19.18 -14.47
CA ASP A 80 8.38 -20.57 -14.95
C ASP A 80 8.01 -21.56 -13.84
N THR A 81 7.99 -21.11 -12.59
CA THR A 81 7.78 -21.99 -11.44
C THR A 81 6.58 -21.59 -10.60
N TYR A 82 6.16 -22.50 -9.71
CA TYR A 82 5.07 -22.26 -8.76
C TYR A 82 5.36 -21.13 -7.78
N HIS A 83 6.60 -20.67 -7.71
CA HIS A 83 6.99 -19.59 -6.81
C HIS A 83 6.14 -18.32 -6.99
N PHE A 84 5.69 -18.03 -8.21
CA PHE A 84 4.80 -16.92 -8.49
C PHE A 84 3.53 -16.98 -7.63
N GLU A 85 2.87 -18.14 -7.59
CA GLU A 85 1.64 -18.34 -6.83
C GLU A 85 1.90 -18.20 -5.32
N VAL A 86 3.03 -18.71 -4.84
CA VAL A 86 3.40 -18.60 -3.43
C VAL A 86 3.57 -17.13 -3.05
N VAL A 87 4.32 -16.38 -3.83
CA VAL A 87 4.57 -14.96 -3.55
C VAL A 87 3.26 -14.16 -3.58
N CYS A 88 2.44 -14.37 -4.62
CA CYS A 88 1.16 -13.67 -4.74
C CYS A 88 0.24 -13.95 -3.55
N ASN A 89 0.06 -15.24 -3.23
CA ASN A 89 -0.88 -15.64 -2.20
C ASN A 89 -0.43 -15.24 -0.79
N GLU A 90 0.84 -15.47 -0.47
CA GLU A 90 1.34 -15.15 0.86
C GLU A 90 1.48 -13.65 1.10
N SER A 91 1.88 -12.89 0.07
CA SER A 91 1.94 -11.45 0.17
C SER A 91 0.54 -10.88 0.42
N ALA A 92 -0.44 -11.29 -0.38
CA ALA A 92 -1.82 -10.81 -0.24
C ALA A 92 -2.42 -11.18 1.11
N ALA A 93 -2.25 -12.44 1.53
CA ALA A 93 -2.77 -12.91 2.82
C ALA A 93 -2.12 -12.17 3.99
N GLY A 94 -0.81 -11.96 3.93
CA GLY A 94 -0.09 -11.24 4.99
C GLY A 94 -0.50 -9.79 5.11
N ILE A 95 -0.67 -9.10 3.99
CA ILE A 95 -1.12 -7.70 3.97
C ILE A 95 -2.51 -7.58 4.59
N THR A 96 -3.43 -8.45 4.18
CA THR A 96 -4.80 -8.47 4.72
C THR A 96 -4.80 -8.72 6.22
N ARG A 97 -3.99 -9.69 6.67
CA ARG A 97 -3.91 -10.02 8.10
C ARG A 97 -3.42 -8.84 8.93
N VAL A 98 -2.38 -8.15 8.48
CA VAL A 98 -1.86 -6.99 9.22
C VAL A 98 -2.93 -5.91 9.39
N GLY A 99 -3.64 -5.60 8.31
CA GLY A 99 -4.69 -4.58 8.36
C GLY A 99 -5.81 -4.93 9.33
N LEU A 100 -6.26 -6.18 9.30
CA LEU A 100 -7.36 -6.61 10.16
C LEU A 100 -6.91 -6.80 11.63
N ASP A 101 -5.75 -7.42 11.85
CA ASP A 101 -5.27 -7.70 13.21
C ASP A 101 -4.86 -6.44 13.97
N LEU A 102 -4.36 -5.43 13.27
CA LEU A 102 -3.85 -4.21 13.89
C LEU A 102 -4.74 -2.99 13.65
N ASP A 103 -5.92 -3.21 13.05
CA ASP A 103 -6.91 -2.15 12.80
C ASP A 103 -6.34 -0.94 12.08
N VAL A 104 -5.54 -1.17 11.04
CA VAL A 104 -4.95 -0.10 10.25
C VAL A 104 -5.38 -0.21 8.80
N ALA A 105 -5.77 0.92 8.22
CA ALA A 105 -6.12 0.97 6.80
C ALA A 105 -4.89 0.70 5.95
N ILE A 106 -5.01 -0.21 4.98
CA ILE A 106 -3.90 -0.52 4.07
C ILE A 106 -4.40 -0.50 2.64
N GLY A 107 -3.74 0.30 1.80
CA GLY A 107 -3.95 0.25 0.36
C GLY A 107 -3.00 -0.77 -0.25
N ASN A 108 -3.54 -1.79 -0.88
CA ASN A 108 -2.73 -2.85 -1.50
C ASN A 108 -2.48 -2.53 -2.97
N GLY A 109 -1.27 -2.06 -3.27
CA GLY A 109 -0.82 -1.78 -4.62
C GLY A 109 0.20 -2.79 -5.13
N VAL A 110 0.13 -4.04 -4.67
CA VAL A 110 0.99 -5.10 -5.19
C VAL A 110 0.38 -5.65 -6.47
N LEU A 111 1.06 -5.41 -7.60
CA LEU A 111 0.65 -5.95 -8.89
C LEU A 111 1.02 -7.43 -8.98
N THR A 112 0.12 -8.22 -9.54
CA THR A 112 0.36 -9.63 -9.83
C THR A 112 -0.05 -9.87 -11.28
N THR A 113 0.93 -9.89 -12.17
CA THR A 113 0.67 -9.95 -13.61
C THR A 113 1.40 -11.11 -14.27
N PHE A 114 0.96 -11.47 -15.47
CA PHE A 114 1.58 -12.55 -16.22
C PHE A 114 2.77 -12.07 -17.05
N THR A 115 2.83 -10.78 -17.40
CA THR A 115 3.92 -10.19 -18.19
C THR A 115 4.39 -8.86 -17.60
N ASP A 116 5.63 -8.47 -17.95
CA ASP A 116 6.18 -7.18 -17.56
C ASP A 116 5.38 -6.02 -18.19
N GLU A 117 4.92 -6.19 -19.41
CA GLU A 117 4.14 -5.17 -20.11
C GLU A 117 2.83 -4.90 -19.40
N GLN A 118 2.17 -5.95 -18.91
CA GLN A 118 0.94 -5.79 -18.12
C GLN A 118 1.20 -4.98 -16.86
N ALA A 119 2.31 -5.27 -16.18
CA ALA A 119 2.67 -4.57 -14.96
C ALA A 119 3.02 -3.11 -15.25
N MET A 120 3.85 -2.88 -16.26
CA MET A 120 4.31 -1.53 -16.61
C MET A 120 3.15 -0.62 -16.99
N SER A 121 2.18 -1.13 -17.75
CA SER A 121 1.03 -0.33 -18.20
C SER A 121 0.04 0.00 -17.07
N ARG A 122 0.05 -0.78 -15.98
CA ARG A 122 -0.88 -0.60 -14.87
C ARG A 122 -0.30 0.10 -13.66
N ALA A 123 1.03 0.20 -13.59
CA ALA A 123 1.72 0.60 -12.35
C ALA A 123 1.31 1.99 -11.83
N GLY A 124 1.30 3.00 -12.68
CA GLY A 124 0.95 4.35 -12.24
C GLY A 124 -0.45 4.42 -11.66
N GLN A 125 -1.43 3.85 -12.37
CA GLN A 125 -2.83 3.85 -11.94
C GLN A 125 -3.02 2.99 -10.69
N LYS A 126 -2.37 1.84 -10.60
CA LYS A 126 -2.48 0.97 -9.44
C LYS A 126 -1.94 1.63 -8.18
N GLY A 127 -0.80 2.28 -8.27
CA GLY A 127 -0.24 3.03 -7.15
C GLY A 127 -1.16 4.16 -6.70
N TYR A 128 -1.70 4.89 -7.66
CA TYR A 128 -2.66 5.96 -7.40
C TYR A 128 -3.90 5.44 -6.66
N GLU A 129 -4.49 4.35 -7.16
CA GLU A 129 -5.67 3.75 -6.55
C GLU A 129 -5.40 3.18 -5.14
N ALA A 130 -4.22 2.59 -4.93
CA ALA A 130 -3.85 2.08 -3.62
C ALA A 130 -3.80 3.20 -2.58
N ALA A 131 -3.24 4.34 -2.94
CA ALA A 131 -3.20 5.50 -2.05
C ALA A 131 -4.61 6.01 -1.76
N GLN A 132 -5.47 6.08 -2.78
CA GLN A 132 -6.87 6.49 -2.58
C GLN A 132 -7.59 5.55 -1.62
N ALA A 133 -7.43 4.24 -1.79
CA ALA A 133 -8.07 3.25 -0.93
C ALA A 133 -7.59 3.39 0.51
N ALA A 134 -6.29 3.59 0.72
CA ALA A 134 -5.72 3.75 2.05
C ALA A 134 -6.33 4.95 2.78
N VAL A 135 -6.37 6.10 2.11
CA VAL A 135 -6.93 7.33 2.69
C VAL A 135 -8.43 7.18 2.94
N GLU A 136 -9.16 6.64 1.97
CA GLU A 136 -10.61 6.44 2.13
C GLU A 136 -10.92 5.56 3.34
N MET A 137 -10.20 4.45 3.50
CA MET A 137 -10.46 3.54 4.61
C MET A 137 -10.04 4.12 5.96
N ALA A 138 -8.97 4.92 6.00
CA ALA A 138 -8.59 5.63 7.22
C ALA A 138 -9.67 6.63 7.62
N LEU A 139 -10.21 7.36 6.65
CA LEU A 139 -11.30 8.31 6.90
C LEU A 139 -12.57 7.60 7.34
N LEU A 140 -12.85 6.42 6.80
CA LEU A 140 -13.99 5.61 7.23
C LEU A 140 -13.83 5.16 8.67
N GLN A 141 -12.65 4.72 9.08
CA GLN A 141 -12.36 4.35 10.46
C GLN A 141 -12.59 5.53 11.39
N GLU A 142 -12.08 6.71 11.03
CA GLU A 142 -12.25 7.92 11.81
C GLU A 142 -13.73 8.31 11.95
N TRP A 143 -14.46 8.28 10.85
CA TRP A 143 -15.88 8.57 10.86
C TRP A 143 -16.65 7.60 11.74
N THR A 144 -16.33 6.30 11.63
CA THR A 144 -17.01 5.26 12.41
C THR A 144 -16.78 5.44 13.91
N HIS A 145 -15.53 5.70 14.30
CA HIS A 145 -15.20 5.93 15.70
C HIS A 145 -15.86 7.22 16.25
N SER A 146 -15.92 8.26 15.45
CA SER A 146 -16.53 9.53 15.87
C SER A 146 -18.03 9.43 16.05
N ASN A 147 -18.70 8.56 15.27
CA ASN A 147 -20.18 8.47 15.31
C ASN A 147 -20.69 7.32 16.18
N PHE A 148 -19.92 6.26 16.37
CA PHE A 148 -20.37 5.05 17.08
C PHE A 148 -19.41 4.54 18.15
N GLY A 149 -18.20 5.12 18.24
CA GLY A 149 -17.22 4.77 19.26
C GLY A 149 -17.57 5.37 20.62
N GLU A 150 -16.96 4.84 21.66
CA GLU A 150 -17.13 5.36 23.01
C GLU A 150 -16.29 6.58 23.32
#